data_591cd19dc70bac72ec7c1bdc48826aa6
#
_entry.id   591cd19dc70bac72ec7c1bdc48826aa6
#
_cell.length_a   1.000
_cell.length_b   1.000
_cell.length_c   1.000
_cell.angle_alpha   90.00
_cell.angle_beta   90.00
_cell.angle_gamma   90.00
#
_symmetry.space_group_name_H-M   'P 1'
#
loop_
_entity.id
_entity.type
_entity.pdbx_description
1 polymer ?
#
loop_
_entity_poly.entity_id
_entity_poly.type
_entity_poly.pdbx_seq_one_letter_code
_entity_poly.pdbx_strand_id
1 'polypeptide(L)' 'MPEPNFTVEHCSDAEMRVAHSGEGHRYTFSFTTDNKGRVIISPAVNCRDNDKAAHSAAHFAKEARQFAETDARKRGKID' A
#
# COMPACT_ATOMS: atom_id res chain seq x y z
N MET A 1 17.86 -4.22 12.24
CA MET A 1 16.64 -4.62 11.53
C MET A 1 16.70 -4.15 10.10
N PRO A 2 16.29 -4.97 9.15
CA PRO A 2 16.24 -4.50 7.76
C PRO A 2 15.24 -3.37 7.65
N GLU A 3 15.58 -2.37 6.86
CA GLU A 3 14.66 -1.28 6.60
C GLU A 3 13.50 -1.78 5.73
N PRO A 4 12.28 -1.28 5.94
CA PRO A 4 11.18 -1.64 5.06
C PRO A 4 11.46 -1.14 3.65
N ASN A 5 11.06 -1.92 2.66
CA ASN A 5 11.21 -1.54 1.25
C ASN A 5 10.20 -0.47 0.82
N PHE A 6 9.30 -0.08 1.71
CA PHE A 6 8.22 0.85 1.42
C PHE A 6 8.15 1.94 2.48
N THR A 7 7.66 3.10 2.07
CA THR A 7 7.37 4.21 2.98
C THR A 7 5.96 4.70 2.72
N VAL A 8 5.29 5.20 3.78
CA VAL A 8 3.97 5.79 3.65
C VAL A 8 4.13 7.25 3.24
N GLU A 9 3.62 7.60 2.07
CA GLU A 9 3.63 8.99 1.59
C GLU A 9 2.39 9.76 2.02
N HIS A 10 1.26 9.07 2.16
CA HIS A 10 -0.01 9.70 2.50
C HIS A 10 -0.92 8.66 3.14
N CYS A 11 -1.65 9.06 4.16
CA CYS A 11 -2.65 8.22 4.80
C CYS A 11 -3.80 9.09 5.28
N SER A 12 -5.00 8.79 4.79
CA SER A 12 -6.23 9.45 5.21
C SER A 12 -7.25 8.40 5.64
N ASP A 13 -8.46 8.83 5.99
CA ASP A 13 -9.53 7.89 6.33
C ASP A 13 -10.05 7.14 5.11
N ALA A 14 -9.76 7.61 3.91
CA ALA A 14 -10.26 7.03 2.66
C ALA A 14 -9.21 6.19 1.94
N GLU A 15 -7.93 6.52 2.06
CA GLU A 15 -6.89 5.84 1.29
C GLU A 15 -5.52 5.96 1.94
N MET A 16 -4.60 5.08 1.51
CA MET A 16 -3.21 5.13 1.91
C MET A 16 -2.35 5.01 0.67
N ARG A 17 -1.33 5.85 0.57
CA ARG A 17 -0.36 5.79 -0.51
C ARG A 17 1.00 5.39 0.03
N VAL A 18 1.60 4.36 -0.56
CA VAL A 18 2.95 3.92 -0.20
C VAL A 18 3.85 3.99 -1.42
N ALA A 19 5.14 4.19 -1.17
CA ALA A 19 6.15 4.22 -2.21
C ALA A 19 7.19 3.13 -1.95
N HIS A 20 7.66 2.51 -3.03
CA HIS A 20 8.77 1.56 -2.95
C HIS A 20 10.08 2.32 -2.87
N SER A 21 10.85 2.10 -1.81
CA SER A 21 12.07 2.87 -1.53
C SER A 21 13.16 2.69 -2.59
N GLY A 22 13.29 1.48 -3.14
CA GLY A 22 14.35 1.19 -4.10
C GLY A 22 13.99 1.54 -5.53
N GLU A 23 12.75 1.28 -5.94
CA GLU A 23 12.31 1.41 -7.34
C GLU A 23 11.48 2.66 -7.60
N GLY A 24 10.96 3.30 -6.55
CA GLY A 24 10.20 4.53 -6.70
C GLY A 24 8.77 4.36 -7.18
N HIS A 25 8.26 3.13 -7.23
CA HIS A 25 6.87 2.89 -7.58
C HIS A 25 5.94 3.40 -6.50
N ARG A 26 4.75 3.81 -6.89
CA ARG A 26 3.73 4.28 -5.94
C ARG A 26 2.50 3.40 -6.03
N TYR A 27 1.93 3.10 -4.86
CA TYR A 27 0.74 2.26 -4.73
C TYR A 27 -0.28 2.99 -3.88
N THR A 28 -1.51 3.09 -4.39
CA THR A 28 -2.61 3.71 -3.66
C THR A 28 -3.64 2.63 -3.34
N PHE A 29 -3.93 2.49 -2.05
CA PHE A 29 -4.90 1.52 -1.55
C PHE A 29 -6.07 2.28 -0.93
N SER A 30 -7.29 1.96 -1.36
CA SER A 30 -8.49 2.55 -0.78
C SER A 30 -8.98 1.68 0.36
N PHE A 31 -9.56 2.31 1.38
CA PHE A 31 -10.20 1.59 2.48
C PHE A 31 -11.67 1.36 2.13
N THR A 32 -12.16 0.18 2.43
CA THR A 32 -13.55 -0.19 2.19
C THR A 32 -14.06 -1.05 3.34
N THR A 33 -15.34 -1.33 3.33
CA THR A 33 -15.97 -2.17 4.36
C THR A 33 -16.36 -3.50 3.73
N ASP A 34 -16.03 -4.60 4.40
CA ASP A 34 -16.40 -5.93 3.94
C ASP A 34 -17.85 -6.27 4.35
N ASN A 35 -18.30 -7.49 4.03
CA ASN A 35 -19.65 -7.94 4.32
C ASN A 35 -19.96 -8.03 5.82
N LYS A 36 -18.93 -8.06 6.65
CA LYS A 36 -19.07 -8.15 8.11
C LYS A 36 -18.94 -6.81 8.80
N GLY A 37 -18.82 -5.74 8.03
CA GLY A 37 -18.68 -4.39 8.56
C GLY A 37 -17.27 -4.03 9.00
N ARG A 38 -16.27 -4.83 8.67
CA ARG A 38 -14.89 -4.53 8.99
C ARG A 38 -14.28 -3.63 7.94
N VAL A 39 -13.46 -2.69 8.37
CA VAL A 39 -12.72 -1.85 7.44
C VAL A 39 -11.50 -2.61 6.96
N ILE A 40 -11.36 -2.75 5.66
CA ILE A 40 -10.28 -3.49 5.02
C ILE A 40 -9.70 -2.65 3.88
N ILE A 41 -8.53 -3.05 3.38
CA ILE A 41 -7.99 -2.49 2.15
C ILE A 41 -8.75 -3.12 0.98
N SER A 42 -9.20 -2.27 0.05
CA SER A 42 -9.87 -2.73 -1.17
C SER A 42 -8.99 -3.72 -1.94
N PRO A 43 -9.57 -4.75 -2.56
CA PRO A 43 -8.80 -5.65 -3.41
C PRO A 43 -8.18 -4.97 -4.64
N ALA A 44 -8.74 -3.84 -5.07
CA ALA A 44 -8.19 -3.07 -6.18
C ALA A 44 -7.02 -2.22 -5.67
N VAL A 45 -5.96 -2.14 -6.45
CA VAL A 45 -4.81 -1.30 -6.15
C VAL A 45 -4.47 -0.45 -7.37
N ASN A 46 -4.22 0.84 -7.15
CA ASN A 46 -3.71 1.72 -8.19
C ASN A 46 -2.19 1.79 -8.06
N CYS A 47 -1.51 1.34 -9.09
CA CYS A 47 -0.05 1.35 -9.14
C CYS A 47 0.41 2.39 -10.14
N ARG A 48 1.46 3.12 -9.78
CA ARG A 48 2.12 4.03 -10.70
C ARG A 48 3.56 3.58 -10.87
N ASP A 49 3.89 3.15 -12.08
CA ASP A 49 5.25 2.71 -12.41
C ASP A 49 6.20 3.89 -12.48
N ASN A 50 7.43 3.64 -12.00
CA ASN A 50 8.54 4.52 -12.26
C ASN A 50 9.26 4.00 -13.50
N ASP A 51 9.29 4.79 -14.57
CA ASP A 51 9.87 4.39 -15.86
C ASP A 51 11.35 4.04 -15.77
N LYS A 52 12.03 4.54 -14.76
CA LYS A 52 13.46 4.30 -14.55
C LYS A 52 13.75 3.07 -13.70
N ALA A 53 12.72 2.40 -13.21
CA ALA A 53 12.89 1.24 -12.36
C ALA A 53 13.24 0.00 -13.18
N ALA A 54 13.97 -0.91 -12.56
CA ALA A 54 14.35 -2.17 -13.19
C ALA A 54 13.17 -3.14 -13.33
N HIS A 55 12.18 -3.03 -12.47
CA HIS A 55 11.02 -3.91 -12.44
C HIS A 55 9.74 -3.08 -12.52
N SER A 56 8.63 -3.70 -12.95
CA SER A 56 7.34 -3.03 -13.00
C SER A 56 6.74 -2.89 -11.60
N ALA A 57 5.78 -1.96 -11.44
CA ALA A 57 5.07 -1.79 -10.18
C ALA A 57 4.35 -3.09 -9.76
N ALA A 58 3.80 -3.83 -10.73
CA ALA A 58 3.11 -5.08 -10.45
C ALA A 58 4.00 -6.13 -9.78
N HIS A 59 5.31 -6.06 -10.01
CA HIS A 59 6.26 -7.00 -9.42
C HIS A 59 6.25 -6.95 -7.88
N PHE A 60 6.03 -5.77 -7.31
CA PHE A 60 6.03 -5.56 -5.86
C PHE A 60 4.64 -5.33 -5.28
N ALA A 61 3.59 -5.48 -6.09
CA ALA A 61 2.23 -5.14 -5.64
C ALA A 61 1.79 -5.94 -4.41
N LYS A 62 2.12 -7.22 -4.36
CA LYS A 62 1.77 -8.08 -3.21
C LYS A 62 2.47 -7.62 -1.94
N GLU A 63 3.76 -7.30 -2.05
CA GLU A 63 4.55 -6.82 -0.91
C GLU A 63 4.06 -5.45 -0.43
N ALA A 64 3.73 -4.57 -1.38
CA ALA A 64 3.18 -3.26 -1.07
C ALA A 64 1.88 -3.39 -0.29
N ARG A 65 1.01 -4.31 -0.71
CA ARG A 65 -0.25 -4.57 -0.02
C ARG A 65 -0.03 -5.07 1.41
N GLN A 66 0.89 -6.00 1.60
CA GLN A 66 1.21 -6.53 2.94
C GLN A 66 1.75 -5.42 3.84
N PHE A 67 2.62 -4.58 3.31
CA PHE A 67 3.13 -3.43 4.06
C PHE A 67 2.02 -2.47 4.43
N ALA A 68 1.15 -2.14 3.47
CA ALA A 68 0.06 -1.21 3.70
C ALA A 68 -0.93 -1.75 4.75
N GLU A 69 -1.27 -3.04 4.68
CA GLU A 69 -2.16 -3.66 5.66
C GLU A 69 -1.58 -3.59 7.07
N THR A 70 -0.29 -3.93 7.21
CA THR A 70 0.38 -3.89 8.49
C THR A 70 0.40 -2.48 9.07
N ASP A 71 0.77 -1.50 8.27
CA ASP A 71 0.85 -0.12 8.71
C ASP A 71 -0.53 0.46 9.01
N ALA A 72 -1.51 0.19 8.16
CA ALA A 72 -2.88 0.66 8.37
C ALA A 72 -3.48 0.09 9.66
N ARG A 73 -3.17 -1.17 9.96
CA ARG A 73 -3.62 -1.82 11.20
C ARG A 73 -2.99 -1.17 12.42
N LYS A 74 -1.71 -0.82 12.34
CA LYS A 74 -1.01 -0.10 13.42
C LYS A 74 -1.59 1.28 13.65
N ARG A 75 -2.08 1.92 12.59
CA ARG A 75 -2.69 3.25 12.67
C ARG A 75 -4.17 3.21 13.06
N GLY A 76 -4.74 2.01 13.17
CA GLY A 76 -6.16 1.86 13.48
C GLY A 76 -7.09 2.19 12.32
N LYS A 77 -6.60 2.18 11.09
CA LYS A 77 -7.41 2.49 9.90
C LYS A 77 -8.18 1.27 9.39
N ILE A 78 -7.66 0.08 9.63
CA ILE A 78 -8.34 -1.18 9.29
C ILE A 78 -8.37 -2.11 10.51
N ASP A 79 -9.26 -3.06 10.47
CA ASP A 79 -9.41 -4.05 11.55
C ASP A 79 -8.39 -5.19 11.45
#